data_b10c9e4bf525b74c52bf8c25d4b13f41
#
_entry.id   b10c9e4bf525b74c52bf8c25d4b13f41
#
_cell.length_a   1.000
_cell.length_b   1.000
_cell.length_c   1.000
_cell.angle_alpha   90.00
_cell.angle_beta   90.00
_cell.angle_gamma   90.00
#
_symmetry.space_group_name_H-M   'P 1'
#
loop_
_entity.id
_entity.type
_entity.pdbx_description
1 polymer ?
#
loop_
_entity_poly.entity_id
_entity_poly.type
_entity_poly.pdbx_seq_one_letter_code
_entity_poly.pdbx_strand_id
1 'polypeptide(L)'
;GKTTVTCAVLTALQRRGTDPCAFKCGPDYIDPMFHRSALGVESHNLDLYLSAPDTVRTLYARYAAGHGAAVCEGAMGFYDGQGLTTRASAWELADTLTLPVLLVVQPKGASITLAAELQGLLQFRTPSHIVGILLNDCSESLYKTLRPMLEAETGLPVVGYLPHLPGCAIESRHLGLKTAGEISDLQQKLVKLADALVLDWAQLAVLTDR
;
A
#
# COMPACT_ATOMS: atom_id res chain seq x y z
N GLY A 1 -6.36 5.42 5.48
CA GLY A 1 -5.73 4.13 5.65
C GLY A 1 -4.96 3.68 4.42
N LYS A 2 -4.90 2.37 4.16
CA LYS A 2 -4.16 1.79 3.02
C LYS A 2 -4.51 2.44 1.69
N THR A 3 -5.78 2.56 1.35
CA THR A 3 -6.24 3.16 0.09
C THR A 3 -5.73 4.60 -0.10
N THR A 4 -5.75 5.42 0.96
CA THR A 4 -5.20 6.78 0.91
C THR A 4 -3.70 6.78 0.60
N VAL A 5 -2.93 5.89 1.25
CA VAL A 5 -1.49 5.75 1.00
C VAL A 5 -1.23 5.21 -0.40
N THR A 6 -1.96 4.19 -0.85
CA THR A 6 -1.85 3.64 -2.21
C THR A 6 -2.09 4.71 -3.26
N CYS A 7 -3.14 5.51 -3.12
CA CYS A 7 -3.44 6.62 -4.03
C CYS A 7 -2.34 7.69 -4.02
N ALA A 8 -1.79 8.03 -2.83
CA ALA A 8 -0.67 8.97 -2.72
C ALA A 8 0.56 8.45 -3.45
N VAL A 9 0.91 7.17 -3.28
CA VAL A 9 2.06 6.52 -3.94
C VAL A 9 1.86 6.48 -5.46
N LEU A 10 0.69 6.03 -5.94
CA LEU A 10 0.38 5.96 -7.37
C LEU A 10 0.48 7.34 -8.03
N THR A 11 -0.12 8.37 -7.42
CA THR A 11 -0.07 9.75 -7.91
C THR A 11 1.37 10.29 -7.91
N ALA A 12 2.15 10.00 -6.85
CA ALA A 12 3.55 10.41 -6.77
C ALA A 12 4.41 9.72 -7.85
N LEU A 13 4.20 8.44 -8.12
CA LEU A 13 4.88 7.70 -9.21
C LEU A 13 4.59 8.33 -10.57
N GLN A 14 3.31 8.60 -10.90
CA GLN A 14 2.92 9.27 -12.14
C GLN A 14 3.61 10.64 -12.30
N ARG A 15 3.64 11.46 -11.24
CA ARG A 15 4.28 12.79 -11.25
C ARG A 15 5.79 12.71 -11.40
N ARG A 16 6.40 11.60 -11.07
CA ARG A 16 7.83 11.30 -11.30
C ARG A 16 8.11 10.76 -12.71
N GLY A 17 7.09 10.65 -13.55
CA GLY A 17 7.21 10.12 -14.90
C GLY A 17 7.27 8.60 -14.97
N THR A 18 6.93 7.91 -13.87
CA THR A 18 6.76 6.47 -13.88
C THR A 18 5.34 6.14 -14.33
N ASP A 19 5.18 5.12 -15.18
CA ASP A 19 3.88 4.58 -15.56
C ASP A 19 3.51 3.42 -14.61
N PRO A 20 2.73 3.66 -13.53
CA PRO A 20 2.37 2.61 -12.61
C PRO A 20 1.12 1.86 -13.05
N CYS A 21 1.07 0.55 -12.76
CA CYS A 21 -0.18 -0.19 -12.68
C CYS A 21 -0.51 -0.52 -11.21
N ALA A 22 -1.78 -0.81 -10.95
CA ALA A 22 -2.25 -1.13 -9.61
C ALA A 22 -2.95 -2.48 -9.55
N PHE A 23 -2.85 -3.13 -8.39
CA PHE A 23 -3.59 -4.35 -8.09
C PHE A 23 -4.27 -4.22 -6.73
N LYS A 24 -5.43 -4.83 -6.60
CA LYS A 24 -6.13 -4.97 -5.32
C LYS A 24 -6.17 -6.43 -4.90
N CYS A 25 -5.70 -6.72 -3.69
CA CYS A 25 -5.85 -8.03 -3.08
C CYS A 25 -7.34 -8.32 -2.81
N GLY A 26 -7.81 -9.49 -3.28
CA GLY A 26 -9.18 -9.94 -3.08
C GLY A 26 -10.19 -9.42 -4.11
N PRO A 27 -11.49 -9.73 -3.95
CA PRO A 27 -12.53 -9.49 -4.94
C PRO A 27 -13.15 -8.07 -4.89
N ASP A 28 -12.46 -7.10 -4.32
CA ASP A 28 -12.91 -5.72 -4.21
C ASP A 28 -12.82 -5.01 -5.57
N TYR A 29 -13.98 -4.76 -6.21
CA TYR A 29 -14.04 -4.08 -7.50
C TYR A 29 -14.05 -2.55 -7.39
N ILE A 30 -14.29 -1.97 -6.21
CA ILE A 30 -14.43 -0.52 -6.01
C ILE A 30 -13.08 0.17 -6.17
N ASP A 31 -12.04 -0.31 -5.50
CA ASP A 31 -10.71 0.29 -5.56
C ASP A 31 -10.10 0.23 -6.98
N PRO A 32 -10.12 -0.90 -7.72
CA PRO A 32 -9.67 -0.91 -9.11
C PRO A 32 -10.44 0.01 -10.03
N MET A 33 -11.77 0.11 -9.87
CA MET A 33 -12.58 1.04 -10.65
C MET A 33 -12.19 2.50 -10.33
N PHE A 34 -11.93 2.80 -9.06
CA PHE A 34 -11.48 4.11 -8.63
C PHE A 34 -10.10 4.47 -9.19
N HIS A 35 -9.12 3.55 -9.13
CA HIS A 35 -7.80 3.77 -9.69
C HIS A 35 -7.88 4.13 -11.19
N ARG A 36 -8.72 3.43 -11.95
CA ARG A 36 -8.93 3.72 -13.38
C ARG A 36 -9.61 5.06 -13.62
N SER A 37 -10.69 5.35 -12.89
CA SER A 37 -11.53 6.54 -13.16
C SER A 37 -10.93 7.83 -12.59
N ALA A 38 -10.29 7.78 -11.42
CA ALA A 38 -9.80 8.97 -10.74
C ALA A 38 -8.31 9.23 -10.97
N LEU A 39 -7.50 8.18 -11.09
CA LEU A 39 -6.05 8.27 -11.27
C LEU A 39 -5.62 8.02 -12.72
N GLY A 40 -6.48 7.44 -13.56
CA GLY A 40 -6.09 6.98 -14.90
C GLY A 40 -5.07 5.83 -14.86
N VAL A 41 -4.99 5.10 -13.74
CA VAL A 41 -4.06 3.99 -13.52
C VAL A 41 -4.75 2.68 -13.88
N GLU A 42 -4.13 1.85 -14.73
CA GLU A 42 -4.62 0.50 -14.97
C GLU A 42 -4.62 -0.30 -13.66
N SER A 43 -5.74 -0.95 -13.35
CA SER A 43 -5.91 -1.62 -12.07
C SER A 43 -6.76 -2.88 -12.19
N HIS A 44 -6.31 -3.97 -11.52
CA HIS A 44 -6.93 -5.28 -11.55
C HIS A 44 -7.01 -5.90 -10.16
N ASN A 45 -7.83 -6.95 -10.01
CA ASN A 45 -7.87 -7.75 -8.80
C ASN A 45 -6.91 -8.94 -8.90
N LEU A 46 -6.29 -9.28 -7.77
CA LEU A 46 -5.56 -10.51 -7.57
C LEU A 46 -6.19 -11.23 -6.37
N ASP A 47 -6.92 -12.30 -6.63
CA ASP A 47 -7.75 -12.95 -5.64
C ASP A 47 -7.45 -14.45 -5.55
N LEU A 48 -6.83 -14.87 -4.45
CA LEU A 48 -6.51 -16.27 -4.14
C LEU A 48 -7.70 -17.05 -3.56
N TYR A 49 -8.81 -16.38 -3.26
CA TYR A 49 -10.03 -17.07 -2.82
C TYR A 49 -10.81 -17.67 -4.01
N LEU A 50 -10.91 -16.91 -5.11
CA LEU A 50 -11.64 -17.30 -6.32
C LEU A 50 -10.76 -17.92 -7.40
N SER A 51 -9.43 -17.71 -7.34
CA SER A 51 -8.50 -18.12 -8.37
C SER A 51 -7.35 -18.97 -7.82
N ALA A 52 -6.90 -19.93 -8.61
CA ALA A 52 -5.71 -20.73 -8.28
C ALA A 52 -4.44 -19.84 -8.31
N PRO A 53 -3.39 -20.18 -7.53
CA PRO A 53 -2.13 -19.43 -7.49
C PRO A 53 -1.51 -19.18 -8.88
N ASP A 54 -1.52 -20.17 -9.76
CA ASP A 54 -0.95 -20.03 -11.10
C ASP A 54 -1.74 -19.06 -11.98
N THR A 55 -3.06 -19.00 -11.81
CA THR A 55 -3.90 -18.00 -12.46
C THR A 55 -3.53 -16.61 -11.97
N VAL A 56 -3.36 -16.42 -10.67
CA VAL A 56 -2.96 -15.15 -10.06
C VAL A 56 -1.59 -14.70 -10.54
N ARG A 57 -0.60 -15.63 -10.62
CA ARG A 57 0.73 -15.35 -11.20
C ARG A 57 0.63 -14.90 -12.66
N THR A 58 -0.18 -15.58 -13.45
CA THR A 58 -0.39 -15.24 -14.87
C THR A 58 -1.04 -13.86 -15.03
N LEU A 59 -2.05 -13.55 -14.24
CA LEU A 59 -2.71 -12.25 -14.26
C LEU A 59 -1.75 -11.13 -13.85
N TYR A 60 -0.98 -11.34 -12.77
CA TYR A 60 0.02 -10.37 -12.34
C TYR A 60 1.06 -10.13 -13.43
N ALA A 61 1.68 -11.17 -13.96
CA ALA A 61 2.69 -11.06 -15.00
C ALA A 61 2.15 -10.35 -16.26
N ARG A 62 0.91 -10.68 -16.65
CA ARG A 62 0.27 -10.08 -17.83
C ARG A 62 0.01 -8.59 -17.66
N TYR A 63 -0.56 -8.18 -16.54
CA TYR A 63 -0.99 -6.81 -16.33
C TYR A 63 0.08 -5.90 -15.73
N ALA A 64 1.14 -6.44 -15.17
CA ALA A 64 2.31 -5.66 -14.77
C ALA A 64 3.29 -5.43 -15.94
N ALA A 65 3.21 -6.23 -16.99
CA ALA A 65 4.11 -6.15 -18.13
C ALA A 65 4.01 -4.79 -18.84
N GLY A 66 5.16 -4.15 -19.05
CA GLY A 66 5.27 -2.87 -19.76
C GLY A 66 5.08 -1.64 -18.86
N HIS A 67 4.67 -1.80 -17.61
CA HIS A 67 4.59 -0.72 -16.65
C HIS A 67 5.91 -0.50 -15.91
N GLY A 68 6.19 0.75 -15.53
CA GLY A 68 7.42 1.11 -14.80
C GLY A 68 7.37 0.76 -13.31
N ALA A 69 6.18 0.51 -12.75
CA ALA A 69 5.98 0.06 -11.38
C ALA A 69 4.64 -0.66 -11.24
N ALA A 70 4.57 -1.66 -10.35
CA ALA A 70 3.35 -2.34 -9.96
C ALA A 70 3.09 -2.13 -8.46
N VAL A 71 1.92 -1.64 -8.09
CA VAL A 71 1.52 -1.40 -6.70
C VAL A 71 0.34 -2.28 -6.35
N CYS A 72 0.53 -3.21 -5.41
CA CYS A 72 -0.53 -4.08 -4.93
C CYS A 72 -1.05 -3.60 -3.56
N GLU A 73 -2.32 -3.20 -3.48
CA GLU A 73 -2.96 -2.81 -2.23
C GLU A 73 -3.53 -4.04 -1.51
N GLY A 74 -3.07 -4.28 -0.28
CA GLY A 74 -3.61 -5.31 0.59
C GLY A 74 -5.02 -5.00 1.09
N ALA A 75 -5.77 -6.03 1.43
CA ALA A 75 -7.09 -5.94 2.08
C ALA A 75 -6.97 -6.30 3.56
N MET A 76 -7.88 -5.77 4.40
CA MET A 76 -7.96 -6.05 5.85
C MET A 76 -6.61 -5.91 6.59
N GLY A 77 -6.36 -6.70 7.62
CA GLY A 77 -5.03 -6.87 8.20
C GLY A 77 -4.13 -7.73 7.31
N PHE A 78 -2.82 -7.60 7.47
CA PHE A 78 -1.84 -8.24 6.56
C PHE A 78 -1.98 -9.76 6.50
N TYR A 79 -2.28 -10.38 7.64
CA TYR A 79 -2.48 -11.83 7.76
C TYR A 79 -3.94 -12.27 7.76
N ASP A 80 -4.89 -11.31 7.69
CA ASP A 80 -6.32 -11.64 7.72
C ASP A 80 -6.78 -12.20 6.37
N GLY A 81 -7.29 -13.39 6.39
CA GLY A 81 -7.78 -14.10 5.22
C GLY A 81 -9.15 -14.72 5.46
N GLN A 82 -9.39 -15.86 4.84
CA GLN A 82 -10.65 -16.56 4.96
C GLN A 82 -10.87 -17.08 6.38
N GLY A 83 -11.96 -16.65 7.01
CA GLY A 83 -12.25 -16.99 8.40
C GLY A 83 -11.15 -16.51 9.35
N LEU A 84 -10.61 -17.39 10.17
CA LEU A 84 -9.51 -17.11 11.10
C LEU A 84 -8.18 -17.69 10.60
N THR A 85 -7.94 -17.65 9.30
CA THR A 85 -6.74 -18.20 8.67
C THR A 85 -6.02 -17.14 7.83
N THR A 86 -4.79 -17.42 7.42
CA THR A 86 -4.03 -16.57 6.49
C THR A 86 -4.35 -16.86 5.02
N ARG A 87 -5.29 -17.78 4.73
CA ARG A 87 -5.67 -18.14 3.36
C ARG A 87 -6.33 -16.97 2.65
N ALA A 88 -5.89 -16.68 1.44
CA ALA A 88 -6.31 -15.55 0.62
C ALA A 88 -6.06 -14.17 1.26
N SER A 89 -5.15 -14.09 2.25
CA SER A 89 -4.70 -12.83 2.85
C SER A 89 -3.75 -12.06 1.94
N ALA A 90 -3.46 -10.80 2.29
CA ALA A 90 -2.43 -10.02 1.63
C ALA A 90 -1.03 -10.66 1.76
N TRP A 91 -0.75 -11.33 2.88
CA TRP A 91 0.48 -12.11 3.06
C TRP A 91 0.57 -13.28 2.07
N GLU A 92 -0.48 -14.10 1.95
CA GLU A 92 -0.46 -15.23 1.01
C GLU A 92 -0.31 -14.77 -0.44
N LEU A 93 -0.89 -13.62 -0.80
CA LEU A 93 -0.69 -13.02 -2.11
C LEU A 93 0.77 -12.59 -2.32
N ALA A 94 1.36 -11.92 -1.32
CA ALA A 94 2.77 -11.53 -1.37
C ALA A 94 3.69 -12.75 -1.46
N ASP A 95 3.40 -13.82 -0.73
CA ASP A 95 4.15 -15.09 -0.76
C ASP A 95 4.02 -15.78 -2.13
N THR A 96 2.79 -15.88 -2.65
CA THR A 96 2.51 -16.48 -3.96
C THR A 96 3.25 -15.80 -5.10
N LEU A 97 3.35 -14.47 -5.06
CA LEU A 97 3.98 -13.65 -6.09
C LEU A 97 5.42 -13.26 -5.75
N THR A 98 5.91 -13.64 -4.58
CA THR A 98 7.22 -13.23 -4.04
C THR A 98 7.39 -11.70 -4.03
N LEU A 99 6.34 -10.97 -3.66
CA LEU A 99 6.36 -9.50 -3.66
C LEU A 99 6.96 -8.93 -2.38
N PRO A 100 7.80 -7.90 -2.47
CA PRO A 100 8.23 -7.14 -1.31
C PRO A 100 7.05 -6.34 -0.73
N VAL A 101 6.93 -6.31 0.58
CA VAL A 101 5.83 -5.68 1.29
C VAL A 101 6.30 -4.43 2.04
N LEU A 102 5.68 -3.29 1.75
CA LEU A 102 5.73 -2.12 2.61
C LEU A 102 4.58 -2.18 3.61
N LEU A 103 4.92 -2.30 4.87
CA LEU A 103 3.92 -2.31 5.92
C LEU A 103 3.51 -0.89 6.28
N VAL A 104 2.26 -0.54 6.02
CA VAL A 104 1.69 0.77 6.36
C VAL A 104 1.13 0.71 7.77
N VAL A 105 1.69 1.49 8.69
CA VAL A 105 1.29 1.53 10.10
C VAL A 105 0.97 2.94 10.56
N GLN A 106 0.06 3.04 11.50
CA GLN A 106 -0.33 4.33 12.10
C GLN A 106 0.16 4.35 13.56
N PRO A 107 1.11 5.24 13.92
CA PRO A 107 1.66 5.32 15.26
C PRO A 107 0.71 6.07 16.22
N LYS A 108 -0.52 5.57 16.37
CA LYS A 108 -1.56 6.20 17.18
C LYS A 108 -1.44 5.77 18.63
N GLY A 109 -0.92 6.69 19.49
CA GLY A 109 -0.82 6.44 20.93
C GLY A 109 0.20 5.35 21.32
N ALA A 110 1.08 4.96 20.40
CA ALA A 110 2.10 3.94 20.62
C ALA A 110 3.49 4.45 20.20
N SER A 111 4.52 4.09 20.94
CA SER A 111 5.92 4.34 20.62
C SER A 111 6.69 3.01 20.59
N ILE A 112 7.30 2.59 21.69
CA ILE A 112 8.01 1.30 21.74
C ILE A 112 7.09 0.10 21.59
N THR A 113 5.81 0.20 22.00
CA THR A 113 4.80 -0.85 21.76
C THR A 113 4.60 -1.12 20.26
N LEU A 114 4.68 -0.09 19.42
CA LEU A 114 4.61 -0.27 17.98
C LEU A 114 5.74 -1.16 17.45
N ALA A 115 6.95 -1.06 18.02
CA ALA A 115 8.05 -1.94 17.63
C ALA A 115 7.75 -3.41 18.00
N ALA A 116 7.16 -3.66 19.16
CA ALA A 116 6.75 -5.01 19.57
C ALA A 116 5.67 -5.59 18.64
N GLU A 117 4.69 -4.78 18.24
CA GLU A 117 3.66 -5.19 17.27
C GLU A 117 4.29 -5.52 15.91
N LEU A 118 5.21 -4.69 15.44
CA LEU A 118 5.94 -4.91 14.18
C LEU A 118 6.79 -6.17 14.24
N GLN A 119 7.52 -6.42 15.33
CA GLN A 119 8.26 -7.67 15.50
C GLN A 119 7.34 -8.90 15.47
N GLY A 120 6.17 -8.81 16.10
CA GLY A 120 5.15 -9.85 16.03
C GLY A 120 4.73 -10.13 14.58
N LEU A 121 4.48 -9.09 13.78
CA LEU A 121 4.13 -9.23 12.37
C LEU A 121 5.27 -9.83 11.55
N LEU A 122 6.51 -9.46 11.81
CA LEU A 122 7.69 -9.98 11.12
C LEU A 122 7.90 -11.48 11.35
N GLN A 123 7.59 -11.96 12.56
CA GLN A 123 7.84 -13.34 12.97
C GLN A 123 6.65 -14.27 12.81
N PHE A 124 5.44 -13.74 12.59
CA PHE A 124 4.22 -14.54 12.56
C PHE A 124 4.18 -15.54 11.41
N ARG A 125 4.78 -15.22 10.27
CA ARG A 125 5.00 -16.13 9.13
C ARG A 125 6.40 -15.91 8.54
N THR A 126 7.01 -16.98 8.08
CA THR A 126 8.35 -16.96 7.47
C THR A 126 8.28 -17.59 6.08
N PRO A 127 8.67 -16.86 5.02
CA PRO A 127 9.04 -15.44 5.03
C PRO A 127 7.84 -14.51 5.25
N SER A 128 8.04 -13.36 5.91
CA SER A 128 7.00 -12.34 6.03
C SER A 128 6.86 -11.48 4.78
N HIS A 129 7.90 -11.43 3.95
CA HIS A 129 8.06 -10.53 2.80
C HIS A 129 8.08 -9.03 3.13
N ILE A 130 7.97 -8.65 4.42
CA ILE A 130 8.03 -7.25 4.84
C ILE A 130 9.48 -6.76 4.71
N VAL A 131 9.69 -5.75 3.87
CA VAL A 131 11.02 -5.18 3.57
C VAL A 131 11.17 -3.75 4.07
N GLY A 132 10.09 -3.09 4.46
CA GLY A 132 10.12 -1.71 4.95
C GLY A 132 8.81 -1.29 5.60
N ILE A 133 8.88 -0.16 6.29
CA ILE A 133 7.77 0.43 7.05
C ILE A 133 7.48 1.82 6.51
N LEU A 134 6.19 2.15 6.36
CA LEU A 134 5.70 3.48 6.05
C LEU A 134 4.75 3.95 7.14
N LEU A 135 5.03 5.10 7.76
CA LEU A 135 4.19 5.66 8.81
C LEU A 135 3.06 6.50 8.18
N ASN A 136 1.83 6.12 8.43
CA ASN A 136 0.65 6.86 7.97
C ASN A 136 0.06 7.69 9.12
N ASP A 137 -0.51 8.85 8.79
CA ASP A 137 -1.08 9.78 9.78
C ASP A 137 -0.05 10.19 10.84
N CYS A 138 1.17 10.47 10.38
CA CYS A 138 2.35 10.69 11.20
C CYS A 138 2.98 12.04 10.86
N SER A 139 3.17 12.92 11.85
CA SER A 139 3.86 14.21 11.63
C SER A 139 5.36 14.00 11.40
N GLU A 140 6.00 14.98 10.77
CA GLU A 140 7.46 14.96 10.56
C GLU A 140 8.25 14.82 11.87
N SER A 141 7.83 15.53 12.92
CA SER A 141 8.47 15.46 14.23
C SER A 141 8.37 14.06 14.84
N LEU A 142 7.18 13.45 14.76
CA LEU A 142 6.96 12.09 15.26
C LEU A 142 7.74 11.06 14.42
N TYR A 143 7.77 11.22 13.10
CA TYR A 143 8.58 10.40 12.21
C TYR A 143 10.07 10.43 12.58
N LYS A 144 10.64 11.63 12.79
CA LYS A 144 12.04 11.79 13.18
C LYS A 144 12.35 11.13 14.53
N THR A 145 11.39 11.11 15.44
CA THR A 145 11.53 10.48 16.75
C THR A 145 11.41 8.95 16.68
N LEU A 146 10.42 8.45 15.93
CA LEU A 146 10.14 7.01 15.89
C LEU A 146 11.09 6.23 14.97
N ARG A 147 11.52 6.83 13.86
CA ARG A 147 12.31 6.15 12.83
C ARG A 147 13.53 5.43 13.42
N PRO A 148 14.47 6.08 14.12
CA PRO A 148 15.68 5.40 14.59
C PRO A 148 15.36 4.26 15.57
N MET A 149 14.35 4.41 16.40
CA MET A 149 13.93 3.37 17.34
C MET A 149 13.30 2.18 16.60
N LEU A 150 12.39 2.43 15.65
CA LEU A 150 11.75 1.36 14.89
C LEU A 150 12.77 0.59 14.04
N GLU A 151 13.70 1.30 13.39
CA GLU A 151 14.77 0.67 12.61
C GLU A 151 15.69 -0.19 13.48
N ALA A 152 16.05 0.29 14.68
CA ALA A 152 16.88 -0.47 15.62
C ALA A 152 16.18 -1.74 16.12
N GLU A 153 14.91 -1.63 16.48
CA GLU A 153 14.14 -2.75 17.06
C GLU A 153 13.71 -3.78 16.01
N THR A 154 13.39 -3.36 14.79
CA THR A 154 12.85 -4.26 13.76
C THR A 154 13.88 -4.74 12.74
N GLY A 155 15.00 -4.03 12.61
CA GLY A 155 15.97 -4.25 11.54
C GLY A 155 15.46 -3.83 10.15
N LEU A 156 14.28 -3.21 10.06
CA LEU A 156 13.69 -2.75 8.80
C LEU A 156 13.80 -1.24 8.63
N PRO A 157 14.03 -0.75 7.41
CA PRO A 157 14.01 0.68 7.15
C PRO A 157 12.59 1.26 7.28
N VAL A 158 12.49 2.43 7.88
CA VAL A 158 11.29 3.27 7.85
C VAL A 158 11.43 4.22 6.66
N VAL A 159 10.87 3.84 5.51
CA VAL A 159 11.11 4.48 4.21
C VAL A 159 10.41 5.83 4.03
N GLY A 160 9.53 6.21 4.96
CA GLY A 160 8.85 7.49 4.87
C GLY A 160 7.59 7.58 5.71
N TYR A 161 6.85 8.65 5.48
CA TYR A 161 5.59 8.90 6.18
C TYR A 161 4.61 9.71 5.32
N LEU A 162 3.33 9.60 5.64
CA LEU A 162 2.25 10.46 5.17
C LEU A 162 1.66 11.20 6.37
N PRO A 163 1.69 12.55 6.40
CA PRO A 163 1.10 13.31 7.50
C PRO A 163 -0.43 13.24 7.48
N HIS A 164 -1.03 13.60 8.61
CA HIS A 164 -2.48 13.80 8.67
C HIS A 164 -2.89 14.99 7.80
N LEU A 165 -3.76 14.74 6.83
CA LEU A 165 -4.31 15.80 5.96
C LEU A 165 -5.84 15.85 6.14
N PRO A 166 -6.36 16.83 6.89
CA PRO A 166 -7.79 16.96 7.09
C PRO A 166 -8.54 17.04 5.76
N GLY A 167 -9.61 16.26 5.63
CA GLY A 167 -10.46 16.23 4.44
C GLY A 167 -9.85 15.56 3.19
N CYS A 168 -8.62 15.02 3.28
CA CYS A 168 -7.97 14.33 2.16
C CYS A 168 -8.04 12.80 2.26
N ALA A 169 -8.66 12.25 3.30
CA ALA A 169 -8.84 10.80 3.39
C ALA A 169 -9.67 10.26 2.20
N ILE A 170 -9.17 9.22 1.57
CA ILE A 170 -9.89 8.51 0.51
C ILE A 170 -10.69 7.38 1.15
N GLU A 171 -12.00 7.50 1.10
CA GLU A 171 -12.93 6.48 1.59
C GLU A 171 -13.47 5.68 0.41
N SER A 172 -13.07 4.42 0.29
CA SER A 172 -13.44 3.55 -0.82
C SER A 172 -14.95 3.32 -0.94
N ARG A 173 -15.67 3.36 0.19
CA ARG A 173 -17.12 3.07 0.23
C ARG A 173 -18.01 4.10 -0.48
N HIS A 174 -17.53 5.30 -0.79
CA HIS A 174 -18.29 6.38 -1.41
C HIS A 174 -17.91 6.63 -2.87
N LEU A 175 -17.15 5.74 -3.51
CA LEU A 175 -16.56 5.95 -4.83
C LEU A 175 -17.47 5.54 -6.02
N GLY A 176 -18.66 5.04 -5.77
CA GLY A 176 -19.64 4.74 -6.82
C GLY A 176 -20.39 5.99 -7.25
N LEU A 177 -20.40 6.33 -8.56
CA LEU A 177 -21.15 7.44 -9.19
C LEU A 177 -20.81 8.83 -8.63
N LYS A 178 -19.71 9.42 -9.09
CA LYS A 178 -19.34 10.81 -8.78
C LYS A 178 -19.63 11.76 -9.92
N THR A 179 -20.06 12.98 -9.57
CA THR A 179 -20.22 14.08 -10.52
C THR A 179 -18.86 14.64 -10.96
N ALA A 180 -18.83 15.39 -12.09
CA ALA A 180 -17.59 16.03 -12.57
C ALA A 180 -16.96 16.97 -11.53
N GLY A 181 -17.74 17.66 -10.71
CA GLY A 181 -17.24 18.51 -9.63
C GLY A 181 -16.57 17.71 -8.50
N GLU A 182 -17.15 16.59 -8.13
CA GLU A 182 -16.56 15.67 -7.13
C GLU A 182 -15.27 15.03 -7.62
N ILE A 183 -15.13 14.80 -8.92
CA ILE A 183 -13.89 14.31 -9.56
C ILE A 183 -12.79 15.38 -9.47
N SER A 184 -13.12 16.66 -9.72
CA SER A 184 -12.15 17.76 -9.62
C SER A 184 -11.63 17.94 -8.19
N ASP A 185 -12.52 17.92 -7.18
CA ASP A 185 -12.12 17.97 -5.77
C ASP A 185 -11.24 16.77 -5.39
N LEU A 186 -11.57 15.60 -5.89
CA LEU A 186 -10.80 14.39 -5.68
C LEU A 186 -9.39 14.48 -6.26
N GLN A 187 -9.24 14.98 -7.49
CA GLN A 187 -7.92 15.17 -8.11
C GLN A 187 -7.05 16.13 -7.31
N GLN A 188 -7.64 17.23 -6.79
CA GLN A 188 -6.91 18.15 -5.90
C GLN A 188 -6.46 17.46 -4.62
N LYS A 189 -7.29 16.60 -4.02
CA LYS A 189 -6.92 15.80 -2.85
C LYS A 189 -5.78 14.84 -3.14
N LEU A 190 -5.81 14.17 -4.29
CA LEU A 190 -4.75 13.26 -4.72
C LEU A 190 -3.41 13.97 -4.90
N VAL A 191 -3.43 15.14 -5.51
CA VAL A 191 -2.23 15.99 -5.64
C VAL A 191 -1.69 16.39 -4.28
N LYS A 192 -2.54 16.87 -3.36
CA LYS A 192 -2.15 17.23 -1.99
C LYS A 192 -1.56 16.05 -1.22
N LEU A 193 -2.14 14.86 -1.38
CA LEU A 193 -1.61 13.62 -0.76
C LEU A 193 -0.23 13.27 -1.32
N ALA A 194 -0.05 13.35 -2.64
CA ALA A 194 1.24 13.07 -3.28
C ALA A 194 2.32 14.10 -2.91
N ASP A 195 1.96 15.38 -2.78
CA ASP A 195 2.87 16.45 -2.35
C ASP A 195 3.30 16.30 -0.89
N ALA A 196 2.41 15.83 -0.04
CA ALA A 196 2.68 15.63 1.38
C ALA A 196 3.38 14.30 1.71
N LEU A 197 3.33 13.34 0.79
CA LEU A 197 3.98 12.04 0.97
C LEU A 197 5.50 12.20 0.94
N VAL A 198 6.15 11.85 2.03
CA VAL A 198 7.61 11.81 2.12
C VAL A 198 8.06 10.36 2.02
N LEU A 199 8.80 10.03 0.97
CA LEU A 199 9.37 8.71 0.73
C LEU A 199 10.84 8.82 0.30
N ASP A 200 11.66 7.94 0.84
CA ASP A 200 12.99 7.66 0.30
C ASP A 200 12.85 6.77 -0.94
N TRP A 201 12.69 7.42 -2.09
CA TRP A 201 12.47 6.74 -3.37
C TRP A 201 13.65 5.88 -3.80
N ALA A 202 14.89 6.28 -3.46
CA ALA A 202 16.09 5.52 -3.79
C ALA A 202 16.13 4.22 -2.97
N GLN A 203 15.87 4.31 -1.67
CA GLN A 203 15.79 3.15 -0.80
C GLN A 203 14.62 2.24 -1.20
N LEU A 204 13.46 2.83 -1.52
CA LEU A 204 12.29 2.07 -1.97
C LEU A 204 12.60 1.28 -3.25
N ALA A 205 13.25 1.90 -4.24
CA ALA A 205 13.65 1.21 -5.46
C ALA A 205 14.55 0.00 -5.17
N VAL A 206 15.56 0.16 -4.32
CA VAL A 206 16.45 -0.96 -3.92
C VAL A 206 15.66 -2.09 -3.22
N LEU A 207 14.70 -1.77 -2.38
CA LEU A 207 13.90 -2.75 -1.64
C LEU A 207 12.90 -3.50 -2.54
N THR A 208 12.47 -2.90 -3.64
CA THR A 208 11.41 -3.41 -4.52
C THR A 208 11.91 -3.84 -5.90
N ASP A 209 13.17 -3.57 -6.24
CA ASP A 209 13.80 -4.02 -7.48
C ASP A 209 14.03 -5.55 -7.43
N ARG A 210 13.34 -6.30 -8.33
CA ARG A 210 13.43 -7.77 -8.43
C ARG A 210 13.28 -8.22 -9.86
#